data_cde6cc729e4d36d40649a2969b4e2ba0
#
_entry.id   cde6cc729e4d36d40649a2969b4e2ba0
#
_cell.length_a   1.000
_cell.length_b   1.000
_cell.length_c   1.000
_cell.angle_alpha   90.00
_cell.angle_beta   90.00
_cell.angle_gamma   90.00
#
_symmetry.space_group_name_H-M   'P 1'
#
loop_
_entity.id
_entity.type
_entity.pdbx_description
1 polymer ?
#
loop_
_entity_poly.entity_id
_entity_poly.type
_entity_poly.pdbx_seq_one_letter_code
_entity_poly.pdbx_strand_id
1 'polypeptide(L)'
;MATGLLNKRNVVEVTSISLEQENVMIEIGRKMVLTGEIMPENATDWVLNWTSSDESVATVSASGEVSAVAAGTATITVKVANTNKRATCTIIVPVAFNNEEFEKQVRLLIGKPAGPIYKTNLAGITSLHLSGENITDINGIENFVDLEVLGIRFTKVSEINGLKGLENLMDLDLGDNKISYIGSLADLVNLNILRLGGNNISDISPLRKLTNLTILDLHSNGITDIDALSGLIHLTQLELSSNVISEISALGELNELTYLDLMSNQINDIRPLENLIHLQKLVLYGNQIRDISALSGMTALITLILDNNTITDVSSLSGLESLLSLSLSYNNITDISPLAALSKLKSLNLNNNQVRDVTVLAEMPSLIYIDVSNNPIE
;
A
#
# COMPACT_ATOMS: atom_id res chain seq x y z
N MET A 1 -40.20 -28.92 -71.77
CA MET A 1 -40.12 -27.64 -71.07
C MET A 1 -40.74 -27.80 -69.66
N ALA A 2 -39.95 -28.01 -68.69
CA ALA A 2 -40.42 -28.09 -67.29
C ALA A 2 -40.05 -26.74 -66.62
N THR A 3 -41.11 -25.89 -66.49
CA THR A 3 -41.04 -24.65 -65.75
C THR A 3 -40.96 -25.00 -64.26
N GLY A 4 -39.79 -24.87 -63.67
CA GLY A 4 -39.58 -24.95 -62.21
C GLY A 4 -40.33 -23.82 -61.53
N LEU A 5 -41.44 -24.16 -60.88
CA LEU A 5 -42.05 -23.28 -59.85
C LEU A 5 -41.14 -23.12 -58.69
N LEU A 6 -40.31 -22.01 -58.63
CA LEU A 6 -39.69 -21.53 -57.43
C LEU A 6 -40.85 -21.20 -56.45
N ASN A 7 -40.99 -22.07 -55.43
CA ASN A 7 -41.83 -21.76 -54.27
C ASN A 7 -41.23 -20.54 -53.59
N LYS A 8 -41.76 -19.34 -53.84
CA LYS A 8 -41.46 -18.17 -52.98
C LYS A 8 -41.97 -18.52 -51.58
N ARG A 9 -41.07 -18.83 -50.65
CA ARG A 9 -41.42 -18.85 -49.24
C ARG A 9 -42.11 -17.52 -48.93
N ASN A 10 -43.32 -17.56 -48.41
CA ASN A 10 -43.97 -16.36 -47.88
C ASN A 10 -43.13 -15.92 -46.64
N VAL A 11 -42.26 -14.94 -46.83
CA VAL A 11 -41.48 -14.34 -45.73
C VAL A 11 -42.45 -13.44 -44.98
N VAL A 12 -42.65 -13.73 -43.72
CA VAL A 12 -43.39 -12.87 -42.78
C VAL A 12 -42.34 -12.03 -42.02
N GLU A 13 -42.35 -10.73 -42.27
CA GLU A 13 -41.37 -9.79 -41.67
C GLU A 13 -41.64 -9.57 -40.19
N VAL A 14 -40.55 -9.37 -39.42
CA VAL A 14 -40.60 -8.98 -38.00
C VAL A 14 -41.07 -7.54 -37.90
N THR A 15 -42.16 -7.30 -37.17
CA THR A 15 -42.71 -5.96 -36.91
C THR A 15 -42.17 -5.33 -35.62
N SER A 16 -41.95 -6.15 -34.58
CA SER A 16 -41.34 -5.72 -33.32
C SER A 16 -40.60 -6.85 -32.63
N ILE A 17 -39.74 -6.46 -31.69
CA ILE A 17 -39.11 -7.34 -30.71
C ILE A 17 -39.25 -6.68 -29.33
N SER A 18 -39.53 -7.47 -28.30
CA SER A 18 -39.57 -7.06 -26.89
C SER A 18 -38.77 -8.01 -26.01
N LEU A 19 -38.43 -7.56 -24.82
CA LEU A 19 -37.89 -8.39 -23.75
C LEU A 19 -38.92 -8.40 -22.61
N GLU A 20 -39.04 -9.52 -21.91
CA GLU A 20 -39.94 -9.66 -20.77
C GLU A 20 -39.59 -8.68 -19.63
N GLN A 21 -38.31 -8.33 -19.49
CA GLN A 21 -37.80 -7.49 -18.42
C GLN A 21 -37.01 -6.31 -18.98
N GLU A 22 -37.25 -5.11 -18.46
CA GLU A 22 -36.51 -3.89 -18.81
C GLU A 22 -35.31 -3.67 -17.92
N ASN A 23 -35.40 -4.12 -16.66
CA ASN A 23 -34.31 -4.01 -15.66
C ASN A 23 -34.22 -5.29 -14.85
N VAL A 24 -33.03 -5.79 -14.66
CA VAL A 24 -32.76 -7.01 -13.88
C VAL A 24 -31.51 -6.80 -12.98
N MET A 25 -31.64 -7.23 -11.75
CA MET A 25 -30.52 -7.32 -10.82
C MET A 25 -29.95 -8.74 -10.79
N ILE A 26 -28.66 -8.87 -10.99
CA ILE A 26 -27.93 -10.15 -10.97
C ILE A 26 -26.70 -10.01 -10.09
N GLU A 27 -26.50 -10.92 -9.15
CA GLU A 27 -25.28 -10.99 -8.33
C GLU A 27 -24.08 -11.40 -9.18
N ILE A 28 -22.88 -10.95 -8.79
CA ILE A 28 -21.61 -11.30 -9.44
C ILE A 28 -21.49 -12.84 -9.56
N GLY A 29 -21.08 -13.31 -10.75
CA GLY A 29 -20.91 -14.73 -11.06
C GLY A 29 -22.19 -15.48 -11.37
N ARG A 30 -23.38 -14.86 -11.23
CA ARG A 30 -24.66 -15.49 -11.62
C ARG A 30 -24.93 -15.27 -13.08
N LYS A 31 -25.81 -16.15 -13.63
CA LYS A 31 -26.26 -16.15 -15.01
C LYS A 31 -27.78 -16.18 -15.10
N MET A 32 -28.31 -15.60 -16.18
CA MET A 32 -29.71 -15.70 -16.54
C MET A 32 -29.85 -15.66 -18.07
N VAL A 33 -30.99 -16.08 -18.57
CA VAL A 33 -31.32 -16.01 -20.00
C VAL A 33 -32.38 -14.93 -20.23
N LEU A 34 -32.09 -13.98 -21.13
CA LEU A 34 -33.05 -13.04 -21.65
C LEU A 34 -33.69 -13.65 -22.92
N THR A 35 -35.00 -13.65 -22.97
CA THR A 35 -35.76 -14.16 -24.13
C THR A 35 -36.37 -12.99 -24.89
N GLY A 36 -36.07 -12.90 -26.18
CA GLY A 36 -36.67 -11.91 -27.08
C GLY A 36 -38.00 -12.45 -27.67
N GLU A 37 -39.06 -11.75 -27.43
CA GLU A 37 -40.37 -12.04 -28.05
C GLU A 37 -40.49 -11.28 -29.37
N ILE A 38 -40.77 -12.03 -30.44
CA ILE A 38 -40.84 -11.48 -31.80
C ILE A 38 -42.29 -11.47 -32.25
N MET A 39 -42.69 -10.37 -32.83
CA MET A 39 -44.04 -10.23 -33.43
C MET A 39 -43.96 -9.97 -34.95
N PRO A 40 -44.86 -10.52 -35.71
CA PRO A 40 -45.88 -11.51 -35.31
C PRO A 40 -45.25 -12.87 -35.01
N GLU A 41 -45.86 -13.72 -34.19
CA GLU A 41 -45.36 -15.05 -33.81
C GLU A 41 -44.98 -15.95 -34.97
N ASN A 42 -45.62 -15.77 -36.14
CA ASN A 42 -45.34 -16.51 -37.36
C ASN A 42 -44.26 -15.86 -38.25
N ALA A 43 -43.50 -14.86 -37.73
CA ALA A 43 -42.38 -14.28 -38.46
C ALA A 43 -41.32 -15.32 -38.80
N THR A 44 -40.72 -15.18 -40.00
CA THR A 44 -39.77 -16.15 -40.56
C THR A 44 -38.42 -15.49 -40.88
N ASP A 45 -37.38 -16.32 -40.99
CA ASP A 45 -36.05 -15.94 -41.49
C ASP A 45 -35.39 -14.78 -40.69
N TRP A 46 -35.55 -14.78 -39.35
CA TRP A 46 -34.92 -13.81 -38.47
C TRP A 46 -33.72 -14.41 -37.69
N VAL A 47 -32.77 -13.55 -37.34
CA VAL A 47 -31.62 -13.87 -36.49
C VAL A 47 -31.53 -12.77 -35.44
N LEU A 48 -31.30 -13.15 -34.20
CA LEU A 48 -31.06 -12.22 -33.09
C LEU A 48 -29.56 -12.00 -32.87
N ASN A 49 -29.17 -10.74 -32.79
CA ASN A 49 -27.83 -10.32 -32.40
C ASN A 49 -27.92 -9.67 -31.03
N TRP A 50 -27.17 -10.21 -30.10
CA TRP A 50 -27.06 -9.74 -28.73
C TRP A 50 -25.77 -8.98 -28.54
N THR A 51 -25.80 -7.86 -27.79
CA THR A 51 -24.62 -7.06 -27.44
C THR A 51 -24.77 -6.51 -26.02
N SER A 52 -23.65 -6.34 -25.35
CA SER A 52 -23.56 -5.61 -24.08
C SER A 52 -22.93 -4.22 -24.31
N SER A 53 -23.40 -3.21 -23.60
CA SER A 53 -22.79 -1.90 -23.60
C SER A 53 -21.48 -1.86 -22.79
N ASP A 54 -21.32 -2.83 -21.84
CA ASP A 54 -20.12 -2.95 -21.00
C ASP A 54 -19.92 -4.44 -20.61
N GLU A 55 -19.04 -5.11 -21.35
CA GLU A 55 -18.71 -6.52 -21.10
C GLU A 55 -17.89 -6.74 -19.82
N SER A 56 -17.30 -5.70 -19.25
CA SER A 56 -16.64 -5.78 -17.95
C SER A 56 -17.64 -5.90 -16.79
N VAL A 57 -18.88 -5.44 -16.98
CA VAL A 57 -19.98 -5.55 -16.00
C VAL A 57 -20.83 -6.78 -16.27
N ALA A 58 -21.29 -6.96 -17.50
CA ALA A 58 -22.11 -8.10 -17.89
C ALA A 58 -21.86 -8.49 -19.34
N THR A 59 -21.62 -9.78 -19.61
CA THR A 59 -21.51 -10.34 -20.96
C THR A 59 -22.82 -10.97 -21.38
N VAL A 60 -23.05 -11.11 -22.71
CA VAL A 60 -24.19 -11.82 -23.25
C VAL A 60 -23.77 -12.76 -24.36
N SER A 61 -24.28 -13.99 -24.38
CA SER A 61 -24.05 -14.98 -25.44
C SER A 61 -25.01 -14.77 -26.63
N ALA A 62 -24.73 -15.45 -27.75
CA ALA A 62 -25.59 -15.47 -28.91
C ALA A 62 -26.99 -16.05 -28.62
N SER A 63 -27.16 -16.81 -27.55
CA SER A 63 -28.44 -17.38 -27.11
C SER A 63 -29.19 -16.50 -26.10
N GLY A 64 -28.66 -15.30 -25.75
CA GLY A 64 -29.26 -14.42 -24.76
C GLY A 64 -28.93 -14.77 -23.31
N GLU A 65 -27.96 -15.69 -23.08
CA GLU A 65 -27.47 -15.94 -21.71
C GLU A 65 -26.57 -14.77 -21.27
N VAL A 66 -27.00 -14.05 -20.23
CA VAL A 66 -26.29 -12.95 -19.58
C VAL A 66 -25.50 -13.51 -18.40
N SER A 67 -24.24 -13.12 -18.28
CA SER A 67 -23.37 -13.44 -17.12
C SER A 67 -22.91 -12.16 -16.45
N ALA A 68 -23.17 -12.02 -15.14
CA ALA A 68 -22.69 -10.89 -14.34
C ALA A 68 -21.20 -11.08 -14.00
N VAL A 69 -20.36 -10.12 -14.39
CA VAL A 69 -18.89 -10.19 -14.27
C VAL A 69 -18.40 -9.36 -13.08
N ALA A 70 -18.80 -8.08 -13.01
CA ALA A 70 -18.39 -7.15 -11.95
C ALA A 70 -19.52 -6.19 -11.60
N ALA A 71 -19.40 -5.54 -10.42
CA ALA A 71 -20.37 -4.53 -9.99
C ALA A 71 -20.48 -3.39 -11.00
N GLY A 72 -21.71 -2.91 -11.25
CA GLY A 72 -21.98 -1.83 -12.20
C GLY A 72 -23.33 -1.96 -12.88
N THR A 73 -23.45 -1.27 -14.02
CA THR A 73 -24.67 -1.29 -14.85
C THR A 73 -24.28 -1.46 -16.31
N ALA A 74 -24.89 -2.44 -16.98
CA ALA A 74 -24.72 -2.66 -18.41
C ALA A 74 -26.10 -2.77 -19.12
N THR A 75 -26.21 -2.25 -20.33
CA THR A 75 -27.39 -2.39 -21.16
C THR A 75 -27.19 -3.53 -22.15
N ILE A 76 -27.97 -4.59 -22.02
CA ILE A 76 -28.03 -5.66 -23.01
C ILE A 76 -29.00 -5.26 -24.08
N THR A 77 -28.56 -5.30 -25.31
CA THR A 77 -29.38 -5.00 -26.51
C THR A 77 -29.54 -6.25 -27.34
N VAL A 78 -30.79 -6.58 -27.67
CA VAL A 78 -31.11 -7.57 -28.72
C VAL A 78 -31.57 -6.83 -29.95
N LYS A 79 -31.09 -7.20 -31.12
CA LYS A 79 -31.46 -6.62 -32.42
C LYS A 79 -31.77 -7.73 -33.40
N VAL A 80 -32.88 -7.56 -34.16
CA VAL A 80 -33.18 -8.42 -35.30
C VAL A 80 -32.27 -8.02 -36.45
N ALA A 81 -31.47 -8.96 -36.96
CA ALA A 81 -30.48 -8.73 -38.01
C ALA A 81 -31.14 -8.09 -39.24
N ASN A 82 -30.43 -7.20 -39.92
CA ASN A 82 -30.84 -6.48 -41.10
C ASN A 82 -32.11 -5.61 -40.93
N THR A 83 -32.51 -5.29 -39.70
CA THR A 83 -33.64 -4.43 -39.38
C THR A 83 -33.27 -3.34 -38.37
N ASN A 84 -34.19 -2.40 -38.10
CA ASN A 84 -34.06 -1.43 -37.02
C ASN A 84 -34.75 -1.90 -35.72
N LYS A 85 -35.29 -3.12 -35.68
CA LYS A 85 -36.02 -3.66 -34.55
C LYS A 85 -35.05 -4.07 -33.47
N ARG A 86 -35.21 -3.52 -32.28
CA ARG A 86 -34.35 -3.79 -31.10
C ARG A 86 -35.15 -3.67 -29.82
N ALA A 87 -34.69 -4.35 -28.78
CA ALA A 87 -35.12 -4.19 -27.41
C ALA A 87 -33.91 -4.16 -26.48
N THR A 88 -34.07 -3.60 -25.30
CA THR A 88 -32.97 -3.45 -24.32
C THR A 88 -33.42 -3.90 -22.94
N CYS A 89 -32.47 -4.44 -22.17
CA CYS A 89 -32.61 -4.73 -20.76
C CYS A 89 -31.41 -4.15 -20.01
N THR A 90 -31.67 -3.41 -18.95
CA THR A 90 -30.58 -2.89 -18.05
C THR A 90 -30.25 -3.96 -17.01
N ILE A 91 -29.00 -4.41 -17.02
CA ILE A 91 -28.46 -5.31 -16.01
C ILE A 91 -27.80 -4.48 -14.94
N ILE A 92 -28.18 -4.69 -13.68
CA ILE A 92 -27.62 -4.03 -12.50
C ILE A 92 -26.93 -5.11 -11.66
N VAL A 93 -25.62 -4.95 -11.47
CA VAL A 93 -24.80 -5.86 -10.66
C VAL A 93 -24.39 -5.12 -9.39
N PRO A 94 -24.86 -5.53 -8.20
CA PRO A 94 -24.50 -4.90 -6.94
C PRO A 94 -23.03 -5.19 -6.58
N VAL A 95 -22.47 -4.36 -5.70
CA VAL A 95 -21.17 -4.60 -5.05
C VAL A 95 -21.33 -5.78 -4.11
N ALA A 96 -20.39 -6.72 -4.18
CA ALA A 96 -20.28 -7.84 -3.25
C ALA A 96 -19.09 -7.62 -2.31
N PHE A 97 -19.30 -7.98 -1.05
CA PHE A 97 -18.26 -8.00 -0.02
C PHE A 97 -18.13 -9.43 0.49
N ASN A 98 -16.90 -9.96 0.53
CA ASN A 98 -16.68 -11.33 1.02
C ASN A 98 -16.56 -11.40 2.54
N ASN A 99 -16.37 -10.26 3.20
CA ASN A 99 -16.22 -10.18 4.65
C ASN A 99 -17.36 -9.38 5.28
N GLU A 100 -18.10 -10.00 6.20
CA GLU A 100 -19.27 -9.40 6.84
C GLU A 100 -18.92 -8.16 7.68
N GLU A 101 -17.78 -8.16 8.38
CA GLU A 101 -17.39 -7.00 9.21
C GLU A 101 -16.96 -5.83 8.34
N PHE A 102 -16.28 -6.08 7.21
CA PHE A 102 -15.99 -5.05 6.22
C PHE A 102 -17.29 -4.45 5.66
N GLU A 103 -18.21 -5.29 5.17
CA GLU A 103 -19.51 -4.83 4.66
C GLU A 103 -20.27 -4.02 5.70
N LYS A 104 -20.29 -4.44 6.95
CA LYS A 104 -20.96 -3.74 8.06
C LYS A 104 -20.37 -2.35 8.28
N GLN A 105 -19.04 -2.20 8.27
CA GLN A 105 -18.40 -0.89 8.40
C GLN A 105 -18.71 0.02 7.22
N VAL A 106 -18.72 -0.53 5.98
CA VAL A 106 -19.16 0.21 4.79
C VAL A 106 -20.63 0.65 4.91
N ARG A 107 -21.53 -0.23 5.35
CA ARG A 107 -22.95 0.10 5.54
C ARG A 107 -23.17 1.22 6.56
N LEU A 108 -22.38 1.24 7.63
CA LEU A 108 -22.39 2.33 8.61
C LEU A 108 -21.93 3.65 7.99
N LEU A 109 -20.85 3.60 7.21
CA LEU A 109 -20.31 4.77 6.54
C LEU A 109 -21.33 5.41 5.57
N ILE A 110 -21.99 4.59 4.74
CA ILE A 110 -22.95 5.09 3.74
C ILE A 110 -24.37 5.25 4.26
N GLY A 111 -24.65 4.96 5.53
CA GLY A 111 -25.99 5.05 6.12
C GLY A 111 -27.02 4.09 5.52
N LYS A 112 -26.59 2.93 4.99
CA LYS A 112 -27.45 1.96 4.30
C LYS A 112 -27.43 0.59 5.01
N PRO A 113 -28.25 0.38 6.06
CA PRO A 113 -28.19 -0.81 6.90
C PRO A 113 -28.63 -2.09 6.21
N ALA A 114 -29.37 -2.02 5.10
CA ALA A 114 -29.90 -3.18 4.39
C ALA A 114 -30.05 -2.93 2.88
N GLY A 115 -30.29 -4.01 2.13
CA GLY A 115 -30.44 -4.03 0.68
C GLY A 115 -29.11 -3.97 -0.08
N PRO A 116 -29.14 -4.07 -1.41
CA PRO A 116 -27.94 -4.11 -2.24
C PRO A 116 -27.17 -2.79 -2.19
N ILE A 117 -25.84 -2.88 -2.18
CA ILE A 117 -24.94 -1.71 -2.31
C ILE A 117 -24.55 -1.61 -3.78
N TYR A 118 -24.63 -0.43 -4.35
CA TYR A 118 -24.26 -0.13 -5.72
C TYR A 118 -23.01 0.76 -5.75
N LYS A 119 -22.26 0.76 -6.85
CA LYS A 119 -21.13 1.69 -7.05
C LYS A 119 -21.48 3.15 -6.77
N THR A 120 -22.69 3.55 -7.13
CA THR A 120 -23.20 4.92 -6.88
C THR A 120 -23.35 5.25 -5.39
N ASN A 121 -23.47 4.25 -4.50
CA ASN A 121 -23.47 4.47 -3.06
C ASN A 121 -22.06 4.71 -2.50
N LEU A 122 -21.03 4.34 -3.24
CA LEU A 122 -19.62 4.45 -2.86
C LEU A 122 -18.92 5.65 -3.54
N ALA A 123 -19.56 6.24 -4.55
CA ALA A 123 -19.04 7.39 -5.27
C ALA A 123 -18.84 8.59 -4.33
N GLY A 124 -17.72 9.30 -4.49
CA GLY A 124 -17.35 10.46 -3.70
C GLY A 124 -16.80 10.13 -2.31
N ILE A 125 -16.62 8.84 -1.95
CA ILE A 125 -15.92 8.45 -0.72
C ILE A 125 -14.42 8.55 -0.98
N THR A 126 -13.78 9.58 -0.42
CA THR A 126 -12.34 9.83 -0.59
C THR A 126 -11.49 9.30 0.57
N SER A 127 -12.12 8.96 1.69
CA SER A 127 -11.42 8.43 2.86
C SER A 127 -12.17 7.25 3.48
N LEU A 128 -11.43 6.17 3.78
CA LEU A 128 -11.96 4.97 4.42
C LEU A 128 -10.96 4.44 5.45
N HIS A 129 -11.45 4.17 6.66
CA HIS A 129 -10.64 3.54 7.70
C HIS A 129 -11.37 2.29 8.21
N LEU A 130 -10.67 1.16 8.14
CA LEU A 130 -11.14 -0.15 8.57
C LEU A 130 -10.24 -0.69 9.67
N SER A 131 -10.81 -1.30 10.68
CA SER A 131 -10.05 -1.93 11.75
C SER A 131 -10.82 -3.08 12.37
N GLY A 132 -10.09 -3.98 13.03
CA GLY A 132 -10.65 -5.10 13.77
C GLY A 132 -10.24 -6.45 13.21
N GLU A 133 -9.89 -7.37 14.13
CA GLU A 133 -9.34 -8.70 13.81
C GLU A 133 -10.27 -9.60 12.99
N ASN A 134 -11.55 -9.25 12.86
CA ASN A 134 -12.52 -10.01 12.07
C ASN A 134 -12.49 -9.63 10.58
N ILE A 135 -11.75 -8.58 10.19
CA ILE A 135 -11.52 -8.26 8.79
C ILE A 135 -10.36 -9.10 8.27
N THR A 136 -10.67 -10.03 7.38
CA THR A 136 -9.71 -10.97 6.78
C THR A 136 -9.63 -10.85 5.27
N ASP A 137 -10.63 -10.20 4.66
CA ASP A 137 -10.78 -10.03 3.22
C ASP A 137 -11.35 -8.62 2.94
N ILE A 138 -10.81 -7.95 1.95
CA ILE A 138 -11.25 -6.61 1.52
C ILE A 138 -11.77 -6.59 0.09
N ASN A 139 -12.16 -7.73 -0.48
CA ASN A 139 -12.84 -7.76 -1.77
C ASN A 139 -14.10 -6.88 -1.71
N GLY A 140 -14.28 -6.06 -2.74
CA GLY A 140 -15.26 -4.97 -2.78
C GLY A 140 -14.60 -3.59 -2.69
N ILE A 141 -13.35 -3.51 -2.14
CA ILE A 141 -12.60 -2.24 -2.04
C ILE A 141 -12.32 -1.62 -3.41
N GLU A 142 -12.16 -2.42 -4.44
CA GLU A 142 -11.91 -1.98 -5.84
C GLU A 142 -13.04 -1.09 -6.42
N ASN A 143 -14.19 -1.03 -5.73
CA ASN A 143 -15.32 -0.19 -6.14
C ASN A 143 -15.28 1.22 -5.54
N PHE A 144 -14.33 1.53 -4.65
CA PHE A 144 -14.12 2.84 -4.05
C PHE A 144 -13.12 3.67 -4.87
N VAL A 145 -13.47 3.94 -6.11
CA VAL A 145 -12.56 4.52 -7.12
C VAL A 145 -12.10 5.96 -6.81
N ASP A 146 -12.79 6.65 -5.89
CA ASP A 146 -12.47 8.02 -5.50
C ASP A 146 -11.59 8.11 -4.23
N LEU A 147 -11.11 6.96 -3.69
CA LEU A 147 -10.30 6.95 -2.47
C LEU A 147 -8.95 7.66 -2.69
N GLU A 148 -8.67 8.60 -1.79
CA GLU A 148 -7.40 9.31 -1.62
C GLU A 148 -6.67 8.83 -0.35
N VAL A 149 -7.43 8.46 0.68
CA VAL A 149 -6.90 7.98 1.97
C VAL A 149 -7.53 6.64 2.33
N LEU A 150 -6.70 5.64 2.58
CA LEU A 150 -7.15 4.32 3.00
C LEU A 150 -6.30 3.82 4.18
N GLY A 151 -6.97 3.54 5.30
CA GLY A 151 -6.37 2.89 6.45
C GLY A 151 -7.02 1.53 6.72
N ILE A 152 -6.20 0.46 6.77
CA ILE A 152 -6.64 -0.90 7.13
C ILE A 152 -5.61 -1.46 8.11
N ARG A 153 -5.79 -1.15 9.41
CA ARG A 153 -4.83 -1.51 10.45
C ARG A 153 -5.40 -2.51 11.45
N PHE A 154 -4.48 -3.28 12.05
CA PHE A 154 -4.83 -4.25 13.11
C PHE A 154 -5.94 -5.21 12.67
N THR A 155 -5.81 -5.71 11.41
CA THR A 155 -6.72 -6.70 10.83
C THR A 155 -5.96 -8.00 10.54
N LYS A 156 -6.56 -8.93 9.85
CA LYS A 156 -5.92 -10.18 9.41
C LYS A 156 -5.88 -10.28 7.87
N VAL A 157 -5.89 -9.14 7.20
CA VAL A 157 -5.82 -9.08 5.74
C VAL A 157 -4.47 -9.59 5.26
N SER A 158 -4.49 -10.48 4.28
CA SER A 158 -3.29 -11.00 3.61
C SER A 158 -3.26 -10.67 2.11
N GLU A 159 -4.43 -10.52 1.49
CA GLU A 159 -4.58 -10.26 0.06
C GLU A 159 -5.09 -8.83 -0.17
N ILE A 160 -4.36 -8.07 -0.99
CA ILE A 160 -4.67 -6.67 -1.28
C ILE A 160 -4.83 -6.41 -2.78
N ASN A 161 -5.18 -7.45 -3.56
CA ASN A 161 -5.33 -7.35 -5.01
C ASN A 161 -6.39 -6.33 -5.44
N GLY A 162 -7.42 -6.10 -4.61
CA GLY A 162 -8.48 -5.11 -4.83
C GLY A 162 -7.99 -3.66 -4.83
N LEU A 163 -6.77 -3.38 -4.35
CA LEU A 163 -6.18 -2.03 -4.38
C LEU A 163 -5.67 -1.66 -5.77
N LYS A 164 -5.46 -2.65 -6.65
CA LYS A 164 -5.00 -2.38 -8.02
C LYS A 164 -6.01 -1.49 -8.75
N GLY A 165 -5.55 -0.36 -9.27
CA GLY A 165 -6.38 0.60 -10.00
C GLY A 165 -7.00 1.70 -9.14
N LEU A 166 -6.79 1.72 -7.82
CA LEU A 166 -7.17 2.85 -6.97
C LEU A 166 -6.12 3.99 -7.09
N GLU A 167 -5.97 4.52 -8.30
CA GLU A 167 -4.89 5.43 -8.68
C GLU A 167 -4.94 6.79 -7.96
N ASN A 168 -6.07 7.15 -7.32
CA ASN A 168 -6.22 8.38 -6.56
C ASN A 168 -5.61 8.31 -5.15
N LEU A 169 -5.17 7.12 -4.68
CA LEU A 169 -4.59 6.95 -3.35
C LEU A 169 -3.31 7.76 -3.18
N MET A 170 -3.30 8.58 -2.13
CA MET A 170 -2.15 9.40 -1.70
C MET A 170 -1.62 8.98 -0.32
N ASP A 171 -2.48 8.53 0.59
CA ASP A 171 -2.10 8.00 1.91
C ASP A 171 -2.70 6.60 2.09
N LEU A 172 -1.82 5.59 2.21
CA LEU A 172 -2.20 4.20 2.39
C LEU A 172 -1.52 3.62 3.63
N ASP A 173 -2.35 3.21 4.59
CA ASP A 173 -1.90 2.57 5.82
C ASP A 173 -2.45 1.14 5.91
N LEU A 174 -1.56 0.16 5.76
CA LEU A 174 -1.82 -1.27 5.84
C LEU A 174 -1.04 -1.93 7.00
N GLY A 175 -0.65 -1.16 8.00
CA GLY A 175 0.13 -1.65 9.13
C GLY A 175 -0.58 -2.74 9.96
N ASP A 176 0.22 -3.60 10.59
CA ASP A 176 -0.24 -4.65 11.51
C ASP A 176 -1.27 -5.62 10.89
N ASN A 177 -0.89 -6.22 9.75
CA ASN A 177 -1.68 -7.18 8.99
C ASN A 177 -0.92 -8.51 8.76
N LYS A 178 -1.30 -9.27 7.73
CA LYS A 178 -0.67 -10.54 7.34
C LYS A 178 -0.20 -10.52 5.88
N ILE A 179 0.05 -9.32 5.35
CA ILE A 179 0.38 -9.12 3.94
C ILE A 179 1.80 -9.63 3.67
N SER A 180 1.97 -10.41 2.62
CA SER A 180 3.28 -10.87 2.13
C SER A 180 3.56 -10.43 0.70
N TYR A 181 2.53 -10.17 -0.10
CA TYR A 181 2.65 -9.78 -1.50
C TYR A 181 2.02 -8.41 -1.75
N ILE A 182 2.82 -7.49 -2.30
CA ILE A 182 2.43 -6.09 -2.52
C ILE A 182 2.45 -5.67 -3.99
N GLY A 183 2.40 -6.63 -4.93
CA GLY A 183 2.44 -6.34 -6.37
C GLY A 183 1.31 -5.43 -6.86
N SER A 184 0.16 -5.43 -6.19
CA SER A 184 -0.98 -4.54 -6.49
C SER A 184 -0.69 -3.05 -6.24
N LEU A 185 0.37 -2.71 -5.49
CA LEU A 185 0.75 -1.33 -5.20
C LEU A 185 1.64 -0.71 -6.29
N ALA A 186 2.20 -1.52 -7.21
CA ALA A 186 3.26 -1.10 -8.14
C ALA A 186 2.90 0.09 -9.05
N ASP A 187 1.62 0.30 -9.32
CA ASP A 187 1.13 1.34 -10.21
C ASP A 187 0.40 2.49 -9.46
N LEU A 188 0.38 2.47 -8.11
CA LEU A 188 -0.19 3.54 -7.28
C LEU A 188 0.80 4.71 -7.13
N VAL A 189 1.21 5.28 -8.25
CA VAL A 189 2.30 6.27 -8.33
C VAL A 189 2.00 7.62 -7.65
N ASN A 190 0.74 7.87 -7.28
CA ASN A 190 0.34 9.08 -6.57
C ASN A 190 0.52 8.98 -5.04
N LEU A 191 0.92 7.79 -4.52
CA LEU A 191 1.18 7.63 -3.10
C LEU A 191 2.30 8.57 -2.62
N ASN A 192 1.97 9.33 -1.59
CA ASN A 192 2.87 10.19 -0.85
C ASN A 192 3.28 9.56 0.50
N ILE A 193 2.34 8.86 1.14
CA ILE A 193 2.52 8.19 2.41
C ILE A 193 2.14 6.72 2.26
N LEU A 194 3.05 5.81 2.64
CA LEU A 194 2.81 4.38 2.63
C LEU A 194 3.30 3.74 3.93
N ARG A 195 2.39 3.10 4.67
CA ARG A 195 2.72 2.36 5.90
C ARG A 195 2.35 0.89 5.73
N LEU A 196 3.37 0.05 5.83
CA LEU A 196 3.31 -1.41 5.68
C LEU A 196 3.96 -2.13 6.88
N GLY A 197 4.27 -1.42 7.94
CA GLY A 197 4.91 -2.00 9.13
C GLY A 197 4.08 -3.11 9.77
N GLY A 198 4.75 -4.09 10.41
CA GLY A 198 4.07 -5.20 11.09
C GLY A 198 3.36 -6.18 10.15
N ASN A 199 4.01 -6.56 9.04
CA ASN A 199 3.50 -7.50 8.05
C ASN A 199 4.48 -8.68 7.83
N ASN A 200 4.32 -9.44 6.76
CA ASN A 200 5.18 -10.57 6.39
C ASN A 200 5.88 -10.33 5.03
N ILE A 201 6.19 -9.06 4.72
CA ILE A 201 6.74 -8.66 3.42
C ILE A 201 8.24 -8.97 3.39
N SER A 202 8.70 -9.56 2.29
CA SER A 202 10.12 -9.75 2.01
C SER A 202 10.57 -9.11 0.69
N ASP A 203 9.67 -9.03 -0.29
CA ASP A 203 9.94 -8.41 -1.60
C ASP A 203 9.25 -7.04 -1.68
N ILE A 204 10.07 -5.99 -1.77
CA ILE A 204 9.61 -4.60 -1.94
C ILE A 204 9.89 -4.06 -3.35
N SER A 205 10.26 -4.90 -4.30
CA SER A 205 10.50 -4.51 -5.70
C SER A 205 9.32 -3.77 -6.36
N PRO A 206 8.03 -4.02 -5.97
CA PRO A 206 6.89 -3.24 -6.47
C PRO A 206 6.94 -1.74 -6.12
N LEU A 207 7.67 -1.33 -5.06
CA LEU A 207 7.73 0.06 -4.63
C LEU A 207 8.62 0.95 -5.52
N ARG A 208 9.43 0.37 -6.40
CA ARG A 208 10.45 1.08 -7.21
C ARG A 208 9.95 2.29 -7.99
N LYS A 209 8.67 2.27 -8.40
CA LYS A 209 8.06 3.34 -9.18
C LYS A 209 7.35 4.42 -8.35
N LEU A 210 7.22 4.24 -7.05
CA LEU A 210 6.46 5.12 -6.17
C LEU A 210 7.31 6.35 -5.76
N THR A 211 7.83 7.06 -6.74
CA THR A 211 8.82 8.14 -6.55
C THR A 211 8.27 9.39 -5.85
N ASN A 212 6.94 9.49 -5.68
CA ASN A 212 6.31 10.57 -4.92
C ASN A 212 6.27 10.33 -3.41
N LEU A 213 6.74 9.16 -2.93
CA LEU A 213 6.75 8.86 -1.51
C LEU A 213 7.65 9.81 -0.73
N THR A 214 7.09 10.39 0.32
CA THR A 214 7.81 11.20 1.32
C THR A 214 7.92 10.50 2.67
N ILE A 215 6.97 9.62 3.00
CA ILE A 215 6.98 8.80 4.22
C ILE A 215 6.78 7.35 3.82
N LEU A 216 7.72 6.50 4.25
CA LEU A 216 7.63 5.05 4.06
C LEU A 216 7.95 4.33 5.36
N ASP A 217 7.01 3.52 5.82
CA ASP A 217 7.15 2.67 6.97
C ASP A 217 7.07 1.19 6.57
N LEU A 218 8.14 0.47 6.79
CA LEU A 218 8.34 -0.95 6.50
C LEU A 218 8.83 -1.74 7.73
N HIS A 219 8.69 -1.18 8.94
CA HIS A 219 9.19 -1.83 10.16
C HIS A 219 8.58 -3.22 10.39
N SER A 220 9.27 -4.07 11.11
CA SER A 220 8.76 -5.41 11.51
C SER A 220 8.21 -6.22 10.33
N ASN A 221 9.11 -6.49 9.36
CA ASN A 221 8.87 -7.33 8.19
C ASN A 221 10.03 -8.36 8.04
N GLY A 222 10.14 -9.01 6.89
CA GLY A 222 11.22 -9.96 6.58
C GLY A 222 12.14 -9.48 5.45
N ILE A 223 12.36 -8.17 5.35
CA ILE A 223 13.06 -7.54 4.23
C ILE A 223 14.57 -7.74 4.39
N THR A 224 15.22 -8.17 3.30
CA THR A 224 16.68 -8.30 3.20
C THR A 224 17.27 -7.36 2.15
N ASP A 225 16.56 -7.17 1.04
CA ASP A 225 16.96 -6.36 -0.10
C ASP A 225 16.12 -5.07 -0.18
N ILE A 226 16.81 -3.93 -0.21
CA ILE A 226 16.19 -2.60 -0.27
C ILE A 226 16.58 -1.82 -1.54
N ASP A 227 17.10 -2.46 -2.57
CA ASP A 227 17.51 -1.83 -3.83
C ASP A 227 16.37 -1.06 -4.51
N ALA A 228 15.13 -1.47 -4.27
CA ALA A 228 13.93 -0.78 -4.77
C ALA A 228 13.79 0.65 -4.24
N LEU A 229 14.45 1.00 -3.13
CA LEU A 229 14.35 2.33 -2.51
C LEU A 229 15.27 3.37 -3.16
N SER A 230 16.28 2.96 -3.93
CA SER A 230 17.34 3.85 -4.45
C SER A 230 16.83 5.03 -5.30
N GLY A 231 15.64 4.90 -5.90
CA GLY A 231 15.01 5.97 -6.70
C GLY A 231 13.99 6.84 -5.93
N LEU A 232 13.73 6.57 -4.65
CA LEU A 232 12.72 7.26 -3.85
C LEU A 232 13.31 8.51 -3.18
N ILE A 233 13.89 9.40 -3.98
CA ILE A 233 14.72 10.54 -3.52
C ILE A 233 13.97 11.60 -2.73
N HIS A 234 12.64 11.60 -2.75
CA HIS A 234 11.80 12.54 -1.98
C HIS A 234 11.43 12.04 -0.58
N LEU A 235 11.95 10.87 -0.17
CA LEU A 235 11.74 10.37 1.18
C LEU A 235 12.36 11.30 2.22
N THR A 236 11.54 11.75 3.14
CA THR A 236 11.92 12.54 4.31
C THR A 236 11.92 11.71 5.61
N GLN A 237 11.09 10.65 5.63
CA GLN A 237 11.00 9.72 6.76
C GLN A 237 10.99 8.28 6.25
N LEU A 238 11.89 7.45 6.78
CA LEU A 238 12.02 6.04 6.43
C LEU A 238 12.19 5.19 7.68
N GLU A 239 11.28 4.25 7.89
CA GLU A 239 11.31 3.27 8.97
C GLU A 239 11.53 1.87 8.41
N LEU A 240 12.66 1.26 8.75
CA LEU A 240 13.09 -0.07 8.32
C LEU A 240 13.45 -0.96 9.53
N SER A 241 13.09 -0.55 10.73
CA SER A 241 13.44 -1.28 11.95
C SER A 241 12.86 -2.71 11.99
N SER A 242 13.56 -3.61 12.69
CA SER A 242 13.13 -5.00 12.87
C SER A 242 12.92 -5.74 11.53
N ASN A 243 13.95 -5.68 10.68
CA ASN A 243 14.07 -6.44 9.44
C ASN A 243 15.36 -7.30 9.45
N VAL A 244 15.81 -7.78 8.30
CA VAL A 244 17.00 -8.64 8.15
C VAL A 244 18.01 -7.98 7.18
N ILE A 245 18.09 -6.65 7.18
CA ILE A 245 18.88 -5.85 6.24
C ILE A 245 20.34 -5.85 6.68
N SER A 246 21.26 -6.13 5.76
CA SER A 246 22.70 -6.00 5.95
C SER A 246 23.33 -4.95 5.02
N GLU A 247 22.81 -4.78 3.82
CA GLU A 247 23.29 -3.85 2.80
C GLU A 247 22.37 -2.64 2.67
N ILE A 248 22.94 -1.44 2.76
CA ILE A 248 22.18 -0.18 2.74
C ILE A 248 22.66 0.81 1.67
N SER A 249 23.37 0.32 0.65
CA SER A 249 23.86 1.16 -0.47
C SER A 249 22.74 1.94 -1.19
N ALA A 250 21.54 1.36 -1.24
CA ALA A 250 20.35 2.00 -1.84
C ALA A 250 19.93 3.31 -1.12
N LEU A 251 20.39 3.56 0.11
CA LEU A 251 20.02 4.77 0.87
C LEU A 251 20.91 5.98 0.53
N GLY A 252 22.05 5.78 -0.13
CA GLY A 252 23.09 6.80 -0.31
C GLY A 252 22.67 8.08 -1.04
N GLU A 253 21.61 8.02 -1.83
CA GLU A 253 21.09 9.16 -2.61
C GLU A 253 19.81 9.78 -2.00
N LEU A 254 19.33 9.29 -0.86
CA LEU A 254 18.09 9.76 -0.23
C LEU A 254 18.36 11.03 0.61
N ASN A 255 18.87 12.06 -0.03
CA ASN A 255 19.43 13.26 0.62
C ASN A 255 18.37 14.14 1.33
N GLU A 256 17.07 13.93 1.08
CA GLU A 256 15.99 14.64 1.77
C GLU A 256 15.60 14.01 3.12
N LEU A 257 16.20 12.87 3.49
CA LEU A 257 15.90 12.20 4.76
C LEU A 257 16.26 13.07 5.97
N THR A 258 15.26 13.24 6.83
CA THR A 258 15.39 13.88 8.15
C THR A 258 15.23 12.87 9.29
N TYR A 259 14.53 11.77 9.04
CA TYR A 259 14.35 10.67 9.98
C TYR A 259 14.66 9.33 9.31
N LEU A 260 15.55 8.55 9.91
CA LEU A 260 15.88 7.20 9.47
C LEU A 260 15.96 6.25 10.68
N ASP A 261 15.15 5.20 10.66
CA ASP A 261 15.17 4.13 11.65
C ASP A 261 15.59 2.80 11.01
N LEU A 262 16.73 2.30 11.42
CA LEU A 262 17.35 1.04 11.01
C LEU A 262 17.56 0.09 12.21
N MET A 263 16.85 0.31 13.31
CA MET A 263 16.96 -0.49 14.54
C MET A 263 16.75 -1.99 14.25
N SER A 264 17.49 -2.83 14.97
CA SER A 264 17.32 -4.30 14.94
C SER A 264 17.39 -4.89 13.52
N ASN A 265 18.53 -4.66 12.86
CA ASN A 265 18.93 -5.21 11.58
C ASN A 265 20.29 -5.94 11.70
N GLN A 266 20.95 -6.22 10.57
CA GLN A 266 22.28 -6.89 10.51
C GLN A 266 23.35 -6.00 9.89
N ILE A 267 23.21 -4.67 10.01
CA ILE A 267 24.07 -3.68 9.36
C ILE A 267 25.43 -3.60 10.07
N ASN A 268 26.49 -3.65 9.29
CA ASN A 268 27.85 -3.47 9.78
C ASN A 268 28.61 -2.31 9.10
N ASP A 269 28.18 -1.90 7.92
CA ASP A 269 28.73 -0.80 7.13
C ASP A 269 27.70 0.31 6.92
N ILE A 270 28.02 1.50 7.47
CA ILE A 270 27.15 2.69 7.35
C ILE A 270 27.76 3.77 6.45
N ARG A 271 28.83 3.47 5.69
CA ARG A 271 29.41 4.43 4.73
C ARG A 271 28.40 4.97 3.72
N PRO A 272 27.40 4.20 3.25
CA PRO A 272 26.37 4.75 2.37
C PRO A 272 25.58 5.92 2.95
N LEU A 273 25.59 6.11 4.28
CA LEU A 273 24.87 7.21 4.91
C LEU A 273 25.64 8.54 4.92
N GLU A 274 26.92 8.57 4.51
CA GLU A 274 27.83 9.72 4.70
C GLU A 274 27.31 11.05 4.12
N ASN A 275 26.48 11.00 3.08
CA ASN A 275 25.94 12.19 2.42
C ASN A 275 24.55 12.63 2.96
N LEU A 276 23.96 11.89 3.89
CA LEU A 276 22.64 12.20 4.44
C LEU A 276 22.73 13.29 5.53
N ILE A 277 23.29 14.42 5.18
CA ILE A 277 23.64 15.52 6.09
C ILE A 277 22.43 16.27 6.68
N HIS A 278 21.23 16.03 6.15
CA HIS A 278 19.99 16.62 6.65
C HIS A 278 19.29 15.78 7.73
N LEU A 279 19.84 14.60 8.05
CA LEU A 279 19.30 13.75 9.13
C LEU A 279 19.31 14.50 10.46
N GLN A 280 18.13 14.54 11.08
CA GLN A 280 17.91 15.06 12.43
C GLN A 280 17.79 13.95 13.46
N LYS A 281 17.23 12.81 13.07
CA LYS A 281 17.14 11.62 13.93
C LYS A 281 17.61 10.40 13.16
N LEU A 282 18.58 9.68 13.75
CA LEU A 282 19.12 8.43 13.24
C LEU A 282 19.10 7.36 14.35
N VAL A 283 18.44 6.24 14.06
CA VAL A 283 18.33 5.11 14.99
C VAL A 283 19.01 3.89 14.36
N LEU A 284 20.08 3.40 15.02
CA LEU A 284 20.90 2.27 14.59
C LEU A 284 21.05 1.22 15.72
N TYR A 285 20.18 1.26 16.73
CA TYR A 285 20.17 0.29 17.83
C TYR A 285 20.18 -1.16 17.34
N GLY A 286 20.97 -2.04 17.97
CA GLY A 286 20.89 -3.47 17.73
C GLY A 286 21.32 -3.88 16.31
N ASN A 287 22.50 -3.40 15.89
CA ASN A 287 23.18 -3.77 14.66
C ASN A 287 24.58 -4.34 14.96
N GLN A 288 25.47 -4.41 13.96
CA GLN A 288 26.82 -4.94 14.08
C GLN A 288 27.88 -3.86 13.73
N ILE A 289 27.55 -2.59 13.98
CA ILE A 289 28.35 -1.43 13.56
C ILE A 289 29.58 -1.29 14.47
N ARG A 290 30.74 -1.12 13.84
CA ARG A 290 31.99 -0.83 14.52
C ARG A 290 32.55 0.54 14.14
N ASP A 291 32.56 0.85 12.87
CA ASP A 291 33.05 2.12 12.31
C ASP A 291 31.90 3.08 12.08
N ILE A 292 31.95 4.25 12.73
CA ILE A 292 30.99 5.32 12.64
C ILE A 292 31.53 6.59 11.98
N SER A 293 32.67 6.48 11.27
CA SER A 293 33.34 7.61 10.61
C SER A 293 32.42 8.34 9.60
N ALA A 294 31.49 7.62 8.98
CA ALA A 294 30.47 8.18 8.07
C ALA A 294 29.57 9.24 8.73
N LEU A 295 29.46 9.26 10.05
CA LEU A 295 28.61 10.22 10.76
C LEU A 295 29.23 11.61 10.90
N SER A 296 30.54 11.77 10.66
CA SER A 296 31.28 12.99 10.95
C SER A 296 30.75 14.28 10.30
N GLY A 297 30.05 14.16 9.15
CA GLY A 297 29.44 15.28 8.43
C GLY A 297 27.98 15.61 8.79
N MET A 298 27.34 14.80 9.65
CA MET A 298 25.90 14.90 9.93
C MET A 298 25.57 15.94 11.00
N THR A 299 25.99 17.18 10.79
CA THR A 299 25.88 18.27 11.79
C THR A 299 24.44 18.68 12.12
N ALA A 300 23.44 18.25 11.35
CA ALA A 300 22.04 18.47 11.62
C ALA A 300 21.43 17.49 12.65
N LEU A 301 22.16 16.43 13.03
CA LEU A 301 21.67 15.42 14.00
C LEU A 301 21.35 16.04 15.35
N ILE A 302 20.13 15.76 15.81
CA ILE A 302 19.58 16.13 17.12
C ILE A 302 19.51 14.92 18.03
N THR A 303 19.16 13.77 17.48
CA THR A 303 19.05 12.49 18.20
C THR A 303 19.80 11.39 17.46
N LEU A 304 20.72 10.73 18.15
CA LEU A 304 21.49 9.61 17.63
C LEU A 304 21.44 8.44 18.62
N ILE A 305 20.98 7.29 18.16
CA ILE A 305 20.83 6.07 18.96
C ILE A 305 21.68 4.96 18.33
N LEU A 306 22.74 4.56 19.01
CA LEU A 306 23.75 3.59 18.56
C LEU A 306 23.94 2.42 19.56
N ASP A 307 22.99 2.24 20.46
CA ASP A 307 23.07 1.21 21.49
C ASP A 307 23.16 -0.20 20.87
N ASN A 308 23.77 -1.12 21.63
CA ASN A 308 23.87 -2.54 21.24
C ASN A 308 24.52 -2.72 19.86
N ASN A 309 25.76 -2.21 19.74
CA ASN A 309 26.65 -2.33 18.59
C ASN A 309 28.05 -2.79 19.06
N THR A 310 29.07 -2.65 18.22
CA THR A 310 30.45 -3.02 18.55
C THR A 310 31.42 -1.83 18.45
N ILE A 311 30.93 -0.62 18.70
CA ILE A 311 31.65 0.64 18.53
C ILE A 311 32.77 0.74 19.59
N THR A 312 33.95 1.19 19.17
CA THR A 312 35.09 1.41 20.04
C THR A 312 35.59 2.86 20.02
N ASP A 313 35.43 3.54 18.88
CA ASP A 313 35.89 4.91 18.63
C ASP A 313 34.72 5.84 18.36
N VAL A 314 34.64 6.96 19.09
CA VAL A 314 33.61 7.99 18.98
C VAL A 314 34.17 9.33 18.48
N SER A 315 35.39 9.35 17.96
CA SER A 315 36.08 10.58 17.51
C SER A 315 35.29 11.32 16.41
N SER A 316 34.59 10.58 15.52
CA SER A 316 33.74 11.13 14.46
C SER A 316 32.53 11.91 14.96
N LEU A 317 32.14 11.74 16.21
CA LEU A 317 31.00 12.45 16.79
C LEU A 317 31.34 13.87 17.26
N SER A 318 32.62 14.23 17.38
CA SER A 318 33.04 15.52 17.93
C SER A 318 32.52 16.76 17.19
N GLY A 319 32.20 16.62 15.86
CA GLY A 319 31.64 17.69 15.05
C GLY A 319 30.11 17.84 15.10
N LEU A 320 29.40 16.97 15.82
CA LEU A 320 27.93 16.94 15.83
C LEU A 320 27.33 17.93 16.84
N GLU A 321 27.65 19.21 16.68
CA GLU A 321 27.32 20.28 17.63
C GLU A 321 25.82 20.51 17.87
N SER A 322 24.92 19.98 17.01
CA SER A 322 23.47 20.10 17.17
C SER A 322 22.88 19.00 18.06
N LEU A 323 23.67 18.01 18.46
CA LEU A 323 23.20 16.84 19.19
C LEU A 323 22.67 17.23 20.58
N LEU A 324 21.44 16.81 20.87
CA LEU A 324 20.78 16.96 22.16
C LEU A 324 20.67 15.62 22.91
N SER A 325 20.55 14.52 22.19
CA SER A 325 20.42 13.18 22.77
C SER A 325 21.34 12.19 22.05
N LEU A 326 22.20 11.52 22.80
CA LEU A 326 23.13 10.50 22.33
C LEU A 326 23.02 9.25 23.21
N SER A 327 22.74 8.12 22.60
CA SER A 327 22.74 6.83 23.27
C SER A 327 23.77 5.90 22.62
N LEU A 328 24.68 5.36 23.43
CA LEU A 328 25.83 4.53 23.06
C LEU A 328 25.95 3.31 23.99
N SER A 329 24.89 2.95 24.70
CA SER A 329 24.91 1.84 25.64
C SER A 329 25.22 0.50 24.96
N TYR A 330 25.76 -0.46 25.73
CA TYR A 330 26.10 -1.80 25.20
C TYR A 330 27.01 -1.72 23.97
N ASN A 331 28.17 -1.06 24.12
CA ASN A 331 29.25 -0.96 23.13
C ASN A 331 30.61 -1.33 23.77
N ASN A 332 31.70 -1.09 23.08
CA ASN A 332 33.09 -1.37 23.57
C ASN A 332 33.93 -0.08 23.69
N ILE A 333 33.29 1.05 24.04
CA ILE A 333 33.90 2.37 24.09
C ILE A 333 34.81 2.47 25.34
N THR A 334 36.03 2.97 25.17
CA THR A 334 36.99 3.18 26.25
C THR A 334 37.30 4.65 26.48
N ASP A 335 37.35 5.45 25.40
CA ASP A 335 37.67 6.89 25.44
C ASP A 335 36.45 7.70 24.98
N ILE A 336 36.00 8.61 25.83
CA ILE A 336 34.89 9.52 25.58
C ILE A 336 35.34 11.00 25.50
N SER A 337 36.63 11.26 25.50
CA SER A 337 37.16 12.62 25.38
C SER A 337 36.68 13.39 24.17
N PRO A 338 36.39 12.75 22.97
CA PRO A 338 35.84 13.46 21.83
C PRO A 338 34.44 14.06 22.06
N LEU A 339 33.69 13.55 23.04
CA LEU A 339 32.33 14.01 23.34
C LEU A 339 32.30 15.39 24.03
N ALA A 340 33.45 15.87 24.55
CA ALA A 340 33.59 17.23 25.16
C ALA A 340 33.10 18.35 24.20
N ALA A 341 33.27 18.14 22.90
CA ALA A 341 32.84 19.12 21.88
C ALA A 341 31.30 19.29 21.74
N LEU A 342 30.53 18.36 22.27
CA LEU A 342 29.08 18.34 22.17
C LEU A 342 28.40 19.27 23.16
N SER A 343 28.65 20.57 23.03
CA SER A 343 28.26 21.60 24.00
C SER A 343 26.76 21.73 24.26
N LYS A 344 25.89 21.26 23.35
CA LYS A 344 24.41 21.28 23.49
C LYS A 344 23.83 19.98 24.02
N LEU A 345 24.66 18.93 24.21
CA LEU A 345 24.19 17.61 24.61
C LEU A 345 23.53 17.66 25.99
N LYS A 346 22.25 17.18 26.06
CA LYS A 346 21.44 17.15 27.28
C LYS A 346 21.30 15.75 27.87
N SER A 347 21.31 14.74 27.02
CA SER A 347 21.14 13.34 27.43
C SER A 347 22.26 12.49 26.83
N LEU A 348 22.98 11.79 27.67
CA LEU A 348 24.07 10.89 27.30
C LEU A 348 23.89 9.55 28.02
N ASN A 349 23.74 8.47 27.26
CA ASN A 349 23.74 7.12 27.80
C ASN A 349 24.99 6.36 27.30
N LEU A 350 25.82 5.95 28.24
CA LEU A 350 27.05 5.19 28.02
C LEU A 350 27.08 3.89 28.82
N ASN A 351 25.95 3.47 29.41
CA ASN A 351 25.95 2.27 30.23
C ASN A 351 26.46 1.03 29.48
N ASN A 352 27.04 0.08 30.22
CA ASN A 352 27.57 -1.16 29.66
C ASN A 352 28.62 -0.91 28.54
N ASN A 353 29.67 -0.16 28.86
CA ASN A 353 30.85 0.10 28.02
C ASN A 353 32.15 -0.25 28.81
N GLN A 354 33.30 0.21 28.33
CA GLN A 354 34.62 -0.01 28.91
C GLN A 354 35.28 1.32 29.34
N VAL A 355 34.47 2.35 29.62
CA VAL A 355 34.94 3.69 30.00
C VAL A 355 35.54 3.65 31.40
N ARG A 356 36.78 4.20 31.56
CA ARG A 356 37.49 4.31 32.85
C ARG A 356 37.52 5.73 33.34
N ASP A 357 37.74 6.69 32.45
CA ASP A 357 37.84 8.12 32.77
C ASP A 357 36.56 8.84 32.30
N VAL A 358 35.86 9.48 33.24
CA VAL A 358 34.66 10.28 33.01
C VAL A 358 34.87 11.76 33.31
N THR A 359 36.12 12.20 33.52
CA THR A 359 36.43 13.60 33.87
C THR A 359 35.91 14.60 32.84
N VAL A 360 35.92 14.24 31.58
CA VAL A 360 35.37 15.03 30.47
C VAL A 360 33.88 15.43 30.65
N LEU A 361 33.10 14.65 31.36
CA LEU A 361 31.69 14.95 31.61
C LEU A 361 31.50 16.20 32.48
N ALA A 362 32.49 16.55 33.27
CA ALA A 362 32.49 17.79 34.06
C ALA A 362 32.62 19.07 33.20
N GLU A 363 33.13 18.92 31.98
CA GLU A 363 33.28 19.98 30.98
C GLU A 363 32.06 20.16 30.08
N MET A 364 30.98 19.37 30.28
CA MET A 364 29.77 19.36 29.49
C MET A 364 28.58 19.97 30.25
N PRO A 365 28.48 21.31 30.36
CA PRO A 365 27.56 21.97 31.27
C PRO A 365 26.09 21.83 30.90
N SER A 366 25.79 21.42 29.66
CA SER A 366 24.39 21.25 29.17
C SER A 366 23.79 19.90 29.55
N LEU A 367 24.63 18.94 30.05
CA LEU A 367 24.12 17.60 30.38
C LEU A 367 23.17 17.63 31.57
N ILE A 368 22.00 17.03 31.37
CA ILE A 368 20.92 16.89 32.37
C ILE A 368 20.81 15.44 32.81
N TYR A 369 20.88 14.51 31.82
CA TYR A 369 20.81 13.07 32.05
C TYR A 369 22.12 12.42 31.60
N ILE A 370 22.72 11.66 32.51
CA ILE A 370 23.96 10.89 32.23
C ILE A 370 23.81 9.50 32.86
N ASP A 371 23.96 8.47 32.05
CA ASP A 371 24.09 7.10 32.56
C ASP A 371 25.42 6.50 32.11
N VAL A 372 26.30 6.26 33.06
CA VAL A 372 27.63 5.63 32.90
C VAL A 372 27.74 4.31 33.68
N SER A 373 26.60 3.77 34.12
CA SER A 373 26.56 2.53 34.90
C SER A 373 27.18 1.36 34.13
N ASN A 374 27.67 0.37 34.87
CA ASN A 374 28.32 -0.82 34.31
C ASN A 374 29.57 -0.48 33.41
N ASN A 375 30.34 0.53 33.79
CA ASN A 375 31.67 0.84 33.25
C ASN A 375 32.74 0.63 34.35
N PRO A 376 33.97 0.28 33.98
CA PRO A 376 35.07 0.12 34.95
C PRO A 376 35.70 1.48 35.37
N ILE A 377 34.88 2.42 35.82
CA ILE A 377 35.29 3.80 36.17
C ILE A 377 36.26 3.78 37.35
N GLU A 378 37.37 4.50 37.23
CA GLU A 378 38.43 4.63 38.21
C GLU A 378 38.39 5.96 38.98
#